data_96d24b636c8a7493903bd6d4d8891aaf
#
_entry.id   96d24b636c8a7493903bd6d4d8891aaf
#
_cell.length_a   1.000
_cell.length_b   1.000
_cell.length_c   1.000
_cell.angle_alpha   90.00
_cell.angle_beta   90.00
_cell.angle_gamma   90.00
#
_symmetry.space_group_name_H-M   'P 1'
#
loop_
_entity.id
_entity.type
_entity.pdbx_description
1 polymer ?
#
loop_
_entity_poly.entity_id
_entity_poly.type
_entity_poly.pdbx_seq_one_letter_code
_entity_poly.pdbx_strand_id
1 'polypeptide(L)' 'MKLNVFFGNKKAGSLESTENRGVIFVYDENYLNDKNSVPLSASLPLLKSTYQLLKN' A
#
# COMPACT_ATOMS: atom_id res chain seq x y z
N MET A 1 6.19 1.16 13.15
CA MET A 1 4.96 1.93 13.13
C MET A 1 4.14 1.59 11.91
N LYS A 2 2.86 1.45 12.06
CA LYS A 2 1.99 1.03 10.98
C LYS A 2 0.78 1.96 10.90
N LEU A 3 0.47 2.42 9.68
CA LEU A 3 -0.66 3.31 9.43
C LEU A 3 -1.56 2.69 8.38
N ASN A 4 -2.87 2.71 8.64
CA ASN A 4 -3.83 2.27 7.64
C ASN A 4 -4.05 3.38 6.61
N VAL A 5 -4.14 2.99 5.35
CA VAL A 5 -4.33 3.91 4.24
C VAL A 5 -5.68 3.64 3.61
N PHE A 6 -6.47 4.69 3.43
CA PHE A 6 -7.81 4.58 2.87
C PHE A 6 -7.92 5.36 1.57
N PHE A 7 -8.71 4.86 0.66
CA PHE A 7 -9.10 5.57 -0.53
C PHE A 7 -10.61 5.73 -0.49
N GLY A 8 -11.07 6.94 -0.18
CA GLY A 8 -12.48 7.13 0.13
C GLY A 8 -12.86 6.39 1.39
N ASN A 9 -13.88 5.56 1.33
CA ASN A 9 -14.37 4.78 2.46
C ASN A 9 -13.76 3.38 2.53
N LYS A 10 -12.83 3.07 1.64
CA LYS A 10 -12.29 1.74 1.51
C LYS A 10 -10.83 1.69 1.93
N LYS A 11 -10.48 0.70 2.73
CA LYS A 11 -9.10 0.51 3.13
C LYS A 11 -8.29 0.01 1.93
N ALA A 12 -7.30 0.79 1.53
CA ALA A 12 -6.45 0.43 0.39
C ALA A 12 -5.25 -0.39 0.81
N GLY A 13 -4.73 -0.15 2.01
CA GLY A 13 -3.56 -0.86 2.48
C GLY A 13 -3.00 -0.26 3.74
N SER A 14 -1.70 -0.43 3.94
CA SER A 14 -1.04 0.12 5.11
C SER A 14 0.37 0.55 4.78
N LEU A 15 0.84 1.56 5.52
CA LEU A 15 2.24 1.97 5.49
C LEU A 15 2.91 1.44 6.74
N GLU A 16 4.08 0.88 6.58
CA GLU A 16 4.85 0.37 7.70
C GLU A 16 6.26 0.94 7.65
N SER A 17 6.70 1.46 8.78
CA SER A 17 8.04 2.03 8.91
C SER A 17 8.86 1.16 9.83
N THR A 18 10.04 0.76 9.38
CA THR A 18 10.97 -0.03 10.18
C THR A 18 12.35 0.60 10.12
N GLU A 19 13.16 0.33 11.14
CA GLU A 19 14.52 0.89 11.19
C GLU A 19 15.41 0.36 10.10
N ASN A 20 15.21 -0.89 9.70
CA ASN A 20 16.11 -1.55 8.76
C ASN A 20 15.61 -1.54 7.32
N ARG A 21 14.31 -1.32 7.13
CA ARG A 21 13.70 -1.43 5.80
C ARG A 21 13.20 -0.11 5.23
N GLY A 22 13.22 0.95 6.02
CA GLY A 22 12.65 2.21 5.60
C GLY A 22 11.13 2.17 5.64
N VAL A 23 10.49 2.61 4.59
CA VAL A 23 9.02 2.67 4.53
C VAL A 23 8.50 1.72 3.48
N ILE A 24 7.55 0.89 3.86
CA ILE A 24 6.94 -0.12 3.00
C ILE A 24 5.44 0.13 2.91
N PHE A 25 4.88 0.04 1.71
CA PHE A 25 3.45 0.08 1.52
C PHE A 25 2.95 -1.30 1.14
N VAL A 26 1.89 -1.76 1.80
CA VAL A 26 1.26 -3.04 1.52
C VAL A 26 -0.20 -2.81 1.16
N TYR A 27 -0.60 -3.19 -0.07
CA TYR A 27 -2.00 -3.13 -0.47
C TYR A 27 -2.82 -4.14 0.31
N ASP A 28 -4.03 -3.75 0.65
CA ASP A 28 -4.99 -4.67 1.24
C ASP A 28 -5.45 -5.67 0.19
N GLU A 29 -5.55 -6.93 0.57
CA GLU A 29 -5.92 -7.98 -0.35
C GLU A 29 -7.30 -7.74 -0.97
N ASN A 30 -8.26 -7.29 -0.16
CA ASN A 30 -9.58 -6.96 -0.66
C ASN A 30 -9.54 -5.83 -1.69
N TYR A 31 -8.64 -4.87 -1.48
CA TYR A 31 -8.49 -3.77 -2.41
C TYR A 31 -7.93 -4.26 -3.75
N LEU A 32 -6.94 -5.14 -3.70
CA LEU A 32 -6.35 -5.70 -4.91
C LEU A 32 -7.35 -6.54 -5.70
N ASN A 33 -8.24 -7.24 -5.02
CA ASN A 33 -9.20 -8.13 -5.65
C ASN A 33 -10.46 -7.43 -6.15
N ASP A 34 -10.63 -6.15 -5.83
CA ASP A 34 -11.80 -5.39 -6.24
C ASP A 34 -11.59 -4.85 -7.66
N LYS A 35 -12.52 -5.16 -8.55
CA LYS A 35 -12.47 -4.72 -9.94
C LYS A 35 -12.47 -3.20 -10.10
N ASN A 36 -13.04 -2.50 -9.13
CA ASN A 36 -13.19 -1.05 -9.18
C ASN A 36 -12.02 -0.32 -8.55
N SER A 37 -11.05 -1.04 -8.02
CA SER A 37 -9.90 -0.41 -7.39
C SER A 37 -8.99 0.22 -8.43
N VAL A 38 -8.37 1.35 -8.03
CA VAL A 38 -7.43 2.05 -8.88
C VAL A 38 -6.09 2.14 -8.15
N PRO A 39 -4.97 2.22 -8.89
CA PRO A 39 -3.68 2.41 -8.24
C PRO A 39 -3.68 3.73 -7.48
N LEU A 40 -3.10 3.73 -6.28
CA LEU A 40 -3.00 4.95 -5.49
C LEU A 40 -2.04 5.95 -6.10
N SER A 41 -1.08 5.46 -6.87
CA SER A 41 -0.07 6.28 -7.48
C SER A 41 0.56 5.50 -8.63
N ALA A 42 1.20 6.20 -9.56
CA ALA A 42 1.92 5.56 -10.65
C ALA A 42 3.04 4.64 -10.12
N SER A 43 3.57 4.95 -8.94
CA SER A 43 4.60 4.15 -8.30
C SER A 43 4.05 2.93 -7.57
N LEU A 44 2.73 2.83 -7.44
CA LEU A 44 2.06 1.77 -6.70
C LEU A 44 1.00 1.09 -7.57
N PRO A 45 1.41 0.48 -8.69
CA PRO A 45 0.44 -0.22 -9.54
C PRO A 45 -0.15 -1.43 -8.80
N LEU A 46 -1.30 -1.90 -9.25
CA LEU A 46 -1.99 -3.03 -8.60
C LEU A 46 -1.44 -4.38 -9.08
N LEU A 47 -0.15 -4.46 -9.34
CA LEU A 47 0.49 -5.67 -9.86
C LEU A 47 1.00 -6.59 -8.76
N LYS A 48 1.28 -6.04 -7.60
CA LYS A 48 1.73 -6.81 -6.43
C LYS A 48 1.26 -6.11 -5.17
N SER A 49 1.38 -6.78 -4.03
CA SER A 49 0.87 -6.23 -2.79
C SER A 49 1.87 -5.37 -2.03
N THR A 50 3.16 -5.63 -2.15
CA THR A 50 4.16 -4.98 -1.31
C THR A 50 5.10 -4.12 -2.14
N TYR A 51 5.27 -2.86 -1.70
CA TYR A 51 6.16 -1.91 -2.37
C TYR A 51 7.04 -1.22 -1.35
N GLN A 52 8.31 -1.12 -1.64
CA GLN A 52 9.22 -0.36 -0.80
C GLN A 52 9.28 1.07 -1.31
N LEU A 53 8.83 2.03 -0.48
CA LEU A 53 8.75 3.43 -0.86
C LEU A 53 10.02 4.20 -0.55
N LEU A 54 10.68 3.83 0.53
CA LEU A 54 11.88 4.52 0.98
C LEU A 54 12.84 3.48 1.55
N LYS A 55 14.03 3.44 0.99
CA LYS A 55 15.08 2.56 1.49
C LYS A 55 15.88 3.24 2.57
N ASN A 56 16.22 2.47 3.56
CA ASN A 56 17.02 2.94 4.65
C ASN A 56 18.51 2.70 4.36
#